data_7ccd8393ccf57419c2e1ac9f90adf595
#
_entry.id   7ccd8393ccf57419c2e1ac9f90adf595
#
_cell.length_a   1.000
_cell.length_b   1.000
_cell.length_c   1.000
_cell.angle_alpha   90.00
_cell.angle_beta   90.00
_cell.angle_gamma   90.00
#
_symmetry.space_group_name_H-M   'P 1'
#
loop_
_entity.id
_entity.type
_entity.pdbx_description
1 polymer ?
#
loop_
_entity_poly.entity_id
_entity_poly.type
_entity_poly.pdbx_seq_one_letter_code
_entity_poly.pdbx_strand_id
1 'polypeptide(L)'
;MPTVARPRLHHLALTVTDLDASMRWYQDVFDVTYQMDGPHPGGVGKVLADQNWELMIVLHHHDANDANPFAETTTGLDHAGLAVASRADLEAWQTHLEANGVTRSDSADKPLTQSPIADEAYGSVLVFRDPDNIQLELFAPPAS
;
A
#
# COMPACT_ATOMS: atom_id res chain seq x y z
N MET A 1 5.91 -5.34 32.65
CA MET A 1 5.85 -6.41 31.63
C MET A 1 4.39 -6.75 31.35
N PRO A 2 3.98 -6.77 30.09
CA PRO A 2 2.62 -7.21 29.77
C PRO A 2 2.46 -8.71 30.09
N THR A 3 1.25 -9.07 30.54
CA THR A 3 0.92 -10.47 30.83
C THR A 3 0.48 -11.25 29.59
N VAL A 4 0.36 -10.58 28.45
CA VAL A 4 -0.02 -11.17 27.19
C VAL A 4 1.08 -10.94 26.15
N ALA A 5 1.15 -11.81 25.16
CA ALA A 5 2.12 -11.70 24.07
C ALA A 5 1.83 -10.45 23.21
N ARG A 6 2.90 -9.79 22.75
CA ARG A 6 2.77 -8.66 21.84
C ARG A 6 2.19 -9.14 20.50
N PRO A 7 1.11 -8.53 20.01
CA PRO A 7 0.60 -8.86 18.68
C PRO A 7 1.57 -8.38 17.59
N ARG A 8 1.44 -8.98 16.41
CA ARG A 8 2.15 -8.56 15.20
C ARG A 8 1.15 -8.10 14.17
N LEU A 9 1.59 -7.21 13.29
CA LEU A 9 0.76 -6.82 12.16
C LEU A 9 0.49 -8.06 11.30
N HIS A 10 -0.78 -8.32 10.98
CA HIS A 10 -1.20 -9.49 10.22
C HIS A 10 -1.53 -9.12 8.77
N HIS A 11 -2.29 -8.08 8.58
CA HIS A 11 -2.70 -7.62 7.24
C HIS A 11 -2.99 -6.13 7.25
N LEU A 12 -2.97 -5.55 6.06
CA LEU A 12 -3.38 -4.18 5.79
C LEU A 12 -4.74 -4.21 5.11
N ALA A 13 -5.73 -3.54 5.68
CA ALA A 13 -7.06 -3.45 5.10
C ALA A 13 -7.36 -2.01 4.68
N LEU A 14 -7.74 -1.82 3.43
CA LEU A 14 -7.96 -0.52 2.82
C LEU A 14 -9.39 -0.44 2.25
N THR A 15 -10.07 0.67 2.50
CA THR A 15 -11.34 0.97 1.83
C THR A 15 -11.04 1.65 0.50
N VAL A 16 -11.57 1.11 -0.59
CA VAL A 16 -11.36 1.61 -1.95
C VAL A 16 -12.69 1.99 -2.60
N THR A 17 -12.63 2.88 -3.59
CA THR A 17 -13.83 3.36 -4.28
C THR A 17 -14.27 2.44 -5.41
N ASP A 18 -13.33 1.84 -6.14
CA ASP A 18 -13.58 0.91 -7.25
C ASP A 18 -12.82 -0.39 -6.96
N LEU A 19 -13.55 -1.38 -6.46
CA LEU A 19 -12.95 -2.64 -6.00
C LEU A 19 -12.22 -3.39 -7.12
N ASP A 20 -12.82 -3.47 -8.30
CA ASP A 20 -12.23 -4.21 -9.43
C ASP A 20 -10.96 -3.51 -9.95
N ALA A 21 -10.98 -2.20 -10.09
CA ALA A 21 -9.82 -1.42 -10.51
C ALA A 21 -8.68 -1.52 -9.49
N SER A 22 -8.99 -1.40 -8.20
CA SER A 22 -7.99 -1.52 -7.14
C SER A 22 -7.43 -2.93 -7.04
N MET A 23 -8.27 -3.98 -7.19
CA MET A 23 -7.78 -5.36 -7.21
C MET A 23 -6.74 -5.57 -8.32
N ARG A 24 -7.03 -5.11 -9.54
CA ARG A 24 -6.07 -5.21 -10.65
C ARG A 24 -4.78 -4.50 -10.31
N TRP A 25 -4.87 -3.26 -9.83
CA TRP A 25 -3.72 -2.44 -9.52
C TRP A 25 -2.83 -3.07 -8.43
N TYR A 26 -3.43 -3.51 -7.31
CA TYR A 26 -2.66 -4.12 -6.21
C TYR A 26 -2.03 -5.44 -6.61
N GLN A 27 -2.71 -6.25 -7.44
CA GLN A 27 -2.13 -7.48 -7.95
C GLN A 27 -0.93 -7.21 -8.87
N ASP A 28 -1.06 -6.24 -9.76
CA ASP A 28 0.00 -5.90 -10.72
C ASP A 28 1.21 -5.24 -10.02
N VAL A 29 0.96 -4.38 -9.04
CA VAL A 29 2.03 -3.64 -8.37
C VAL A 29 2.76 -4.50 -7.33
N PHE A 30 2.04 -5.27 -6.52
CA PHE A 30 2.62 -5.99 -5.38
C PHE A 30 2.83 -7.48 -5.62
N ASP A 31 2.49 -7.99 -6.79
CA ASP A 31 2.58 -9.42 -7.09
C ASP A 31 1.85 -10.28 -6.06
N VAL A 32 0.70 -9.84 -5.67
CA VAL A 32 -0.24 -10.57 -4.83
C VAL A 32 -1.40 -11.05 -5.69
N THR A 33 -2.10 -12.10 -5.26
CA THR A 33 -3.23 -12.65 -6.00
C THR A 33 -4.47 -12.76 -5.13
N TYR A 34 -5.62 -12.67 -5.76
CA TYR A 34 -6.90 -12.86 -5.09
C TYR A 34 -7.00 -14.26 -4.49
N GLN A 35 -7.41 -14.33 -3.23
CA GLN A 35 -7.55 -15.56 -2.48
C GLN A 35 -9.02 -15.90 -2.18
N MET A 36 -9.76 -14.94 -1.65
CA MET A 36 -11.14 -15.16 -1.21
C MET A 36 -11.87 -13.86 -0.95
N ASP A 37 -13.19 -13.95 -0.87
CA ASP A 37 -14.05 -12.87 -0.40
C ASP A 37 -14.20 -12.93 1.13
N GLY A 38 -14.27 -11.73 1.76
CA GLY A 38 -14.67 -11.57 3.15
C GLY A 38 -15.93 -10.72 3.22
N PRO A 39 -17.12 -11.30 3.02
CA PRO A 39 -18.36 -10.52 3.09
C PRO A 39 -18.64 -10.04 4.51
N HIS A 40 -19.21 -8.86 4.61
CA HIS A 40 -19.65 -8.31 5.89
C HIS A 40 -20.90 -7.44 5.68
N PRO A 41 -21.66 -7.11 6.74
CA PRO A 41 -22.81 -6.22 6.59
C PRO A 41 -22.41 -4.89 5.96
N GLY A 42 -23.07 -4.52 4.86
CA GLY A 42 -22.82 -3.25 4.15
C GLY A 42 -21.61 -3.25 3.23
N GLY A 43 -21.02 -4.41 2.91
CA GLY A 43 -19.89 -4.44 1.99
C GLY A 43 -19.24 -5.81 1.81
N VAL A 44 -18.06 -5.79 1.18
CA VAL A 44 -17.27 -6.99 0.96
C VAL A 44 -15.78 -6.64 1.00
N GLY A 45 -14.98 -7.53 1.57
CA GLY A 45 -13.52 -7.48 1.49
C GLY A 45 -13.01 -8.49 0.46
N LYS A 46 -11.96 -8.12 -0.27
CA LYS A 46 -11.24 -9.00 -1.20
C LYS A 46 -9.84 -9.22 -0.64
N VAL A 47 -9.51 -10.45 -0.32
CA VAL A 47 -8.22 -10.82 0.26
C VAL A 47 -7.22 -11.09 -0.86
N LEU A 48 -6.13 -10.33 -0.87
CA LEU A 48 -4.99 -10.50 -1.78
C LEU A 48 -3.77 -10.92 -0.96
N ALA A 49 -3.03 -11.91 -1.41
CA ALA A 49 -1.82 -12.36 -0.73
C ALA A 49 -0.81 -12.94 -1.72
N ASP A 50 0.46 -12.92 -1.34
CA ASP A 50 1.51 -13.65 -2.04
C ASP A 50 1.40 -15.16 -1.73
N GLN A 51 2.17 -15.96 -2.44
CA GLN A 51 2.14 -17.43 -2.32
C GLN A 51 2.41 -17.92 -0.90
N ASN A 52 3.23 -17.20 -0.15
CA ASN A 52 3.63 -17.59 1.21
C ASN A 52 2.84 -16.87 2.31
N TRP A 53 1.87 -16.04 1.94
CA TRP A 53 1.07 -15.23 2.87
C TRP A 53 1.92 -14.31 3.75
N GLU A 54 3.04 -13.82 3.23
CA GLU A 54 3.91 -12.87 3.92
C GLU A 54 3.39 -11.43 3.78
N LEU A 55 2.77 -11.13 2.64
CA LEU A 55 2.09 -9.86 2.41
C LEU A 55 0.61 -10.15 2.15
N MET A 56 -0.26 -9.61 3.00
CA MET A 56 -1.70 -9.72 2.85
C MET A 56 -2.32 -8.33 2.82
N ILE A 57 -3.00 -8.02 1.73
CA ILE A 57 -3.73 -6.77 1.55
C ILE A 57 -5.20 -7.14 1.34
N VAL A 58 -6.07 -6.52 2.14
CA VAL A 58 -7.51 -6.72 2.01
C VAL A 58 -8.13 -5.43 1.51
N LEU A 59 -8.81 -5.49 0.38
CA LEU A 59 -9.49 -4.34 -0.18
C LEU A 59 -10.98 -4.44 0.16
N HIS A 60 -11.50 -3.38 0.78
CA HIS A 60 -12.90 -3.31 1.19
C HIS A 60 -13.67 -2.34 0.32
N HIS A 61 -14.85 -2.77 -0.09
CA HIS A 61 -15.88 -1.90 -0.61
C HIS A 61 -17.00 -1.80 0.41
N HIS A 62 -17.38 -0.57 0.75
CA HIS A 62 -18.52 -0.29 1.62
C HIS A 62 -19.61 0.39 0.81
N ASP A 63 -20.86 -0.07 0.94
CA ASP A 63 -22.01 0.53 0.26
C ASP A 63 -22.19 2.00 0.63
N ALA A 64 -21.80 2.37 1.86
CA ALA A 64 -21.86 3.73 2.36
C ALA A 64 -20.62 4.58 2.01
N ASN A 65 -19.69 4.06 1.19
CA ASN A 65 -18.51 4.84 0.79
C ASN A 65 -18.93 6.05 -0.04
N ASP A 66 -18.40 7.23 0.30
CA ASP A 66 -18.72 8.48 -0.36
C ASP A 66 -17.92 8.76 -1.63
N ALA A 67 -17.03 7.83 -1.99
CA ALA A 67 -16.11 7.92 -3.14
C ALA A 67 -15.15 9.12 -3.09
N ASN A 68 -14.94 9.73 -1.94
CA ASN A 68 -13.92 10.75 -1.78
C ASN A 68 -12.52 10.14 -1.81
N PRO A 69 -11.52 10.82 -2.39
CA PRO A 69 -10.16 10.34 -2.36
C PRO A 69 -9.60 10.34 -0.93
N PHE A 70 -8.64 9.44 -0.68
CA PHE A 70 -7.93 9.41 0.59
C PHE A 70 -7.17 10.72 0.82
N ALA A 71 -7.14 11.15 2.08
CA ALA A 71 -6.31 12.26 2.52
C ALA A 71 -5.69 11.90 3.87
N GLU A 72 -4.37 11.92 3.95
CA GLU A 72 -3.61 11.60 5.17
C GLU A 72 -3.81 12.61 6.28
N THR A 73 -4.37 13.76 5.98
CA THR A 73 -4.71 14.79 6.97
C THR A 73 -5.96 14.45 7.78
N THR A 74 -6.74 13.45 7.33
CA THR A 74 -7.89 12.96 8.08
C THR A 74 -7.43 11.99 9.17
N THR A 75 -7.96 12.13 10.38
CA THR A 75 -7.60 11.25 11.51
C THR A 75 -7.78 9.77 11.14
N GLY A 76 -6.73 8.98 11.32
CA GLY A 76 -6.71 7.56 11.02
C GLY A 76 -5.37 7.16 10.41
N LEU A 77 -5.41 6.47 9.29
CA LEU A 77 -4.21 6.08 8.58
C LEU A 77 -3.53 7.31 7.96
N ASP A 78 -2.24 7.48 8.19
CA ASP A 78 -1.42 8.44 7.46
C ASP A 78 -0.86 7.79 6.19
N HIS A 79 -0.13 6.69 6.36
CA HIS A 79 0.39 5.88 5.26
C HIS A 79 0.65 4.45 5.73
N ALA A 80 0.84 3.55 4.80
CA ALA A 80 1.28 2.19 5.07
C ALA A 80 2.72 2.04 4.59
N GLY A 81 3.62 1.67 5.51
CA GLY A 81 5.04 1.46 5.21
C GLY A 81 5.35 -0.03 5.05
N LEU A 82 5.97 -0.40 3.93
CA LEU A 82 6.39 -1.75 3.63
C LEU A 82 7.91 -1.78 3.45
N ALA A 83 8.55 -2.79 3.99
CA ALA A 83 10.01 -2.88 3.96
C ALA A 83 10.51 -3.58 2.70
N VAL A 84 11.57 -3.04 2.12
CA VAL A 84 12.39 -3.72 1.12
C VAL A 84 13.81 -3.89 1.66
N ALA A 85 14.60 -4.76 1.05
CA ALA A 85 15.89 -5.16 1.62
C ALA A 85 16.97 -4.09 1.46
N SER A 86 16.94 -3.31 0.37
CA SER A 86 18.02 -2.38 0.03
C SER A 86 17.53 -1.16 -0.74
N ARG A 87 18.38 -0.14 -0.77
CA ARG A 87 18.13 1.04 -1.62
C ARG A 87 18.05 0.68 -3.10
N ALA A 88 18.83 -0.29 -3.55
CA ALA A 88 18.77 -0.77 -4.94
C ALA A 88 17.37 -1.33 -5.27
N ASP A 89 16.71 -1.95 -4.29
CA ASP A 89 15.32 -2.39 -4.48
C ASP A 89 14.36 -1.21 -4.68
N LEU A 90 14.59 -0.09 -4.00
CA LEU A 90 13.78 1.12 -4.23
C LEU A 90 13.94 1.65 -5.66
N GLU A 91 15.14 1.60 -6.21
CA GLU A 91 15.38 2.00 -7.61
C GLU A 91 14.64 1.08 -8.59
N ALA A 92 14.66 -0.22 -8.32
CA ALA A 92 13.89 -1.19 -9.10
C ALA A 92 12.39 -0.93 -8.98
N TRP A 93 11.92 -0.57 -7.78
CA TRP A 93 10.52 -0.21 -7.54
C TRP A 93 10.10 1.05 -8.29
N GLN A 94 10.96 2.06 -8.40
CA GLN A 94 10.65 3.26 -9.22
C GLN A 94 10.31 2.86 -10.65
N THR A 95 11.13 2.00 -11.25
CA THR A 95 10.92 1.52 -12.62
C THR A 95 9.65 0.68 -12.73
N HIS A 96 9.42 -0.20 -11.76
CA HIS A 96 8.23 -1.05 -11.71
C HIS A 96 6.94 -0.23 -11.57
N LEU A 97 6.93 0.75 -10.69
CA LEU A 97 5.78 1.66 -10.51
C LEU A 97 5.48 2.42 -11.80
N GLU A 98 6.51 2.95 -12.45
CA GLU A 98 6.34 3.67 -13.71
C GLU A 98 5.77 2.78 -14.81
N ALA A 99 6.21 1.51 -14.88
CA ALA A 99 5.68 0.52 -15.81
C ALA A 99 4.20 0.18 -15.53
N ASN A 100 3.73 0.42 -14.31
CA ASN A 100 2.35 0.22 -13.90
C ASN A 100 1.52 1.52 -13.87
N GLY A 101 2.02 2.56 -14.52
CA GLY A 101 1.28 3.83 -14.67
C GLY A 101 1.36 4.78 -13.49
N VAL A 102 2.23 4.50 -12.50
CA VAL A 102 2.47 5.39 -11.37
C VAL A 102 3.62 6.31 -11.74
N THR A 103 3.31 7.54 -12.15
CA THR A 103 4.28 8.46 -12.75
C THR A 103 5.15 9.14 -11.69
N ARG A 104 6.41 9.40 -12.05
CA ARG A 104 7.32 10.17 -11.18
C ARG A 104 6.90 11.63 -11.12
N SER A 105 6.97 12.21 -9.92
CA SER A 105 6.73 13.62 -9.68
C SER A 105 7.66 14.10 -8.57
N ASP A 106 7.75 15.42 -8.37
CA ASP A 106 8.56 15.98 -7.27
C ASP A 106 7.96 15.64 -5.90
N SER A 107 6.67 15.36 -5.87
CA SER A 107 5.95 14.87 -4.69
C SER A 107 4.87 13.88 -5.10
N ALA A 108 4.61 12.89 -4.24
CA ALA A 108 3.56 11.91 -4.45
C ALA A 108 2.26 12.39 -3.80
N ASP A 109 1.68 13.47 -4.32
CA ASP A 109 0.51 14.12 -3.75
C ASP A 109 -0.81 13.84 -4.50
N LYS A 110 -0.76 13.07 -5.58
CA LYS A 110 -1.91 12.77 -6.43
C LYS A 110 -2.00 11.27 -6.71
N PRO A 111 -3.19 10.77 -7.04
CA PRO A 111 -3.32 9.36 -7.44
C PRO A 111 -2.33 9.00 -8.54
N LEU A 112 -1.78 7.81 -8.44
CA LEU A 112 -0.86 7.23 -9.43
C LEU A 112 0.41 8.06 -9.66
N THR A 113 0.93 8.68 -8.59
CA THR A 113 2.23 9.36 -8.62
C THR A 113 3.19 8.73 -7.62
N GLN A 114 4.49 8.92 -7.84
CA GLN A 114 5.56 8.52 -6.94
C GLN A 114 6.56 9.66 -6.75
N SER A 115 7.08 9.78 -5.53
CA SER A 115 8.12 10.76 -5.21
C SER A 115 9.49 10.28 -5.62
N PRO A 116 10.50 11.17 -5.70
CA PRO A 116 11.89 10.75 -5.70
C PRO A 116 12.23 9.95 -4.44
N ILE A 117 13.25 9.09 -4.52
CA ILE A 117 13.77 8.42 -3.32
C ILE A 117 14.41 9.47 -2.43
N ALA A 118 14.02 9.48 -1.15
CA ALA A 118 14.61 10.32 -0.13
C ALA A 118 15.58 9.48 0.71
N ASP A 119 16.84 9.91 0.78
CA ASP A 119 17.87 9.25 1.58
C ASP A 119 18.01 10.00 2.92
N GLU A 120 17.70 9.30 4.01
CA GLU A 120 17.70 9.82 5.36
C GLU A 120 18.68 9.02 6.23
N ALA A 121 19.03 9.57 7.39
CA ALA A 121 19.95 8.88 8.31
C ALA A 121 19.40 7.53 8.80
N TYR A 122 18.08 7.40 8.89
CA TYR A 122 17.42 6.19 9.35
C TYR A 122 17.12 5.18 8.22
N GLY A 123 17.33 5.56 6.96
CA GLY A 123 17.08 4.71 5.81
C GLY A 123 16.63 5.52 4.61
N SER A 124 16.24 4.82 3.55
CA SER A 124 15.75 5.44 2.32
C SER A 124 14.27 5.13 2.13
N VAL A 125 13.52 6.09 1.61
CA VAL A 125 12.07 5.97 1.45
C VAL A 125 11.65 6.35 0.03
N LEU A 126 10.63 5.65 -0.46
CA LEU A 126 9.94 5.94 -1.71
C LEU A 126 8.45 5.99 -1.39
N VAL A 127 7.83 7.15 -1.63
CA VAL A 127 6.40 7.36 -1.38
C VAL A 127 5.65 7.33 -2.70
N PHE A 128 4.49 6.68 -2.72
CA PHE A 128 3.63 6.65 -3.90
C PHE A 128 2.16 6.53 -3.50
N ARG A 129 1.27 6.71 -4.45
CA ARG A 129 -0.17 6.74 -4.24
C ARG A 129 -0.85 5.70 -5.10
N ASP A 130 -1.87 5.05 -4.53
CA ASP A 130 -2.73 4.13 -5.24
C ASP A 130 -3.82 4.88 -6.04
N PRO A 131 -4.75 4.19 -6.74
CA PRO A 131 -5.83 4.85 -7.50
C PRO A 131 -6.74 5.74 -6.66
N ASP A 132 -6.87 5.49 -5.37
CA ASP A 132 -7.70 6.28 -4.44
C ASP A 132 -6.90 7.33 -3.67
N ASN A 133 -5.67 7.59 -4.09
CA ASN A 133 -4.75 8.50 -3.41
C ASN A 133 -4.25 7.98 -2.05
N ILE A 134 -4.41 6.71 -1.75
CA ILE A 134 -3.90 6.13 -0.50
C ILE A 134 -2.38 6.19 -0.52
N GLN A 135 -1.80 6.78 0.55
CA GLN A 135 -0.36 6.95 0.66
C GLN A 135 0.32 5.66 1.08
N LEU A 136 1.25 5.21 0.24
CA LEU A 136 2.04 4.01 0.47
C LEU A 136 3.52 4.38 0.47
N GLU A 137 4.30 3.68 1.27
CA GLU A 137 5.73 3.93 1.41
C GLU A 137 6.49 2.62 1.33
N LEU A 138 7.60 2.63 0.61
CA LEU A 138 8.60 1.57 0.67
C LEU A 138 9.81 2.11 1.41
N PHE A 139 10.28 1.34 2.37
CA PHE A 139 11.38 1.71 3.26
C PHE A 139 12.52 0.70 3.10
N ALA A 140 13.73 1.22 2.85
CA ALA A 140 14.96 0.45 2.85
C ALA A 140 15.83 0.86 4.05
N PRO A 141 16.46 -0.09 4.76
CA PRO A 141 17.35 0.27 5.87
C PRO A 141 18.57 1.03 5.37
N PRO A 142 19.24 1.80 6.25
CA PRO A 142 20.45 2.49 5.86
C PRO A 142 21.54 1.51 5.42
N ALA A 143 22.39 1.93 4.47
CA ALA A 143 23.54 1.16 4.05
C ALA A 143 24.49 0.93 5.23
N SER A 144 24.93 -0.31 5.40
CA SER A 144 25.89 -0.68 6.46
C SER A 144 27.32 -0.37 6.06
#